data_c94355438a76a45d6d817c9b80495c5d
#
_entry.id   c94355438a76a45d6d817c9b80495c5d
#
_cell.length_a   1.000
_cell.length_b   1.000
_cell.length_c   1.000
_cell.angle_alpha   90.00
_cell.angle_beta   90.00
_cell.angle_gamma   90.00
#
_symmetry.space_group_name_H-M   'P 1'
#
loop_
_entity.id
_entity.type
_entity.pdbx_description
1 polymer ?
#
loop_
_entity_poly.entity_id
_entity_poly.type
_entity_poly.pdbx_seq_one_letter_code
_entity_poly.pdbx_strand_id
1 'polypeptide(L)'
;MIAVDAWKPADGLTLEPNALRAAKERELSLALTAGPGAGKTEMLAQRADFLLRTGTCRYPKRILAISFKVDASSNLKERVKRRCGSELASRFDSYTFHAFAKRIIDRFRPVLTGEYALDVGYKIADR
;
A
#
# COMPACT_ATOMS: atom_id res chain seq x y z
N MET A 1 8.42 -14.69 11.34
CA MET A 1 9.01 -13.34 11.22
C MET A 1 10.49 -13.48 10.89
N ILE A 2 10.97 -12.69 9.94
CA ILE A 2 12.35 -12.73 9.46
C ILE A 2 13.14 -11.58 10.08
N ALA A 3 14.40 -11.80 10.45
CA ALA A 3 15.27 -10.72 10.89
C ALA A 3 15.52 -9.72 9.75
N VAL A 4 15.62 -8.45 10.08
CA VAL A 4 15.81 -7.38 9.08
C VAL A 4 17.04 -7.66 8.18
N ASP A 5 18.14 -8.07 8.77
CA ASP A 5 19.37 -8.33 8.03
C ASP A 5 19.31 -9.63 7.20
N ALA A 6 18.39 -10.53 7.53
CA ALA A 6 18.21 -11.78 6.82
C ALA A 6 17.21 -11.66 5.65
N TRP A 7 16.47 -10.55 5.57
CA TRP A 7 15.49 -10.39 4.52
C TRP A 7 16.15 -10.21 3.15
N LYS A 8 15.61 -10.91 2.16
CA LYS A 8 15.96 -10.78 0.74
C LYS A 8 14.67 -10.56 -0.05
N PRO A 9 14.75 -9.90 -1.22
CA PRO A 9 13.56 -9.76 -2.07
C PRO A 9 12.86 -11.09 -2.29
N ALA A 10 11.53 -11.06 -2.22
CA ALA A 10 10.70 -12.26 -2.32
C ALA A 10 10.82 -12.91 -3.70
N ASP A 11 10.61 -14.22 -3.76
CA ASP A 11 10.59 -15.03 -4.99
C ASP A 11 11.93 -15.02 -5.74
N GLY A 12 13.03 -14.80 -5.05
CA GLY A 12 14.36 -14.82 -5.65
C GLY A 12 14.64 -13.67 -6.60
N LEU A 13 13.81 -12.62 -6.59
CA LEU A 13 14.00 -11.46 -7.44
C LEU A 13 15.16 -10.60 -6.96
N THR A 14 15.79 -9.90 -7.90
CA THR A 14 16.87 -8.98 -7.61
C THR A 14 16.40 -7.54 -7.85
N LEU A 15 16.68 -6.67 -6.89
CA LEU A 15 16.39 -5.24 -7.03
C LEU A 15 17.69 -4.47 -7.29
N GLU A 16 17.58 -3.39 -8.07
CA GLU A 16 18.68 -2.42 -8.15
C GLU A 16 19.09 -1.93 -6.76
N PRO A 17 20.36 -1.53 -6.54
CA PRO A 17 20.80 -1.08 -5.23
C PRO A 17 19.95 0.03 -4.61
N ASN A 18 19.53 1.03 -5.39
CA ASN A 18 18.69 2.11 -4.89
C ASN A 18 17.28 1.63 -4.55
N ALA A 19 16.71 0.75 -5.37
CA ALA A 19 15.40 0.15 -5.09
C ALA A 19 15.46 -0.73 -3.84
N LEU A 20 16.54 -1.49 -3.67
CA LEU A 20 16.74 -2.31 -2.49
C LEU A 20 16.82 -1.45 -1.22
N ARG A 21 17.58 -0.36 -1.28
CA ARG A 21 17.65 0.58 -0.14
C ARG A 21 16.29 1.16 0.19
N ALA A 22 15.53 1.57 -0.82
CA ALA A 22 14.18 2.10 -0.61
C ALA A 22 13.24 1.05 0.00
N ALA A 23 13.32 -0.20 -0.47
CA ALA A 23 12.49 -1.28 0.06
C ALA A 23 12.78 -1.56 1.54
N LYS A 24 14.02 -1.40 1.97
CA LYS A 24 14.48 -1.69 3.33
C LYS A 24 14.49 -0.50 4.28
N GLU A 25 14.12 0.68 3.82
CA GLU A 25 14.13 1.88 4.67
C GLU A 25 13.10 1.75 5.80
N ARG A 26 13.50 2.03 7.03
CA ARG A 26 12.66 1.87 8.22
C ARG A 26 12.35 3.18 8.93
N GLU A 27 13.22 4.15 8.84
CA GLU A 27 13.22 5.33 9.68
C GLU A 27 12.71 6.59 8.99
N LEU A 28 12.98 6.71 7.70
CA LEU A 28 12.76 7.94 6.95
C LEU A 28 11.64 7.80 5.93
N SER A 29 10.96 8.90 5.69
CA SER A 29 10.08 9.02 4.54
C SER A 29 10.94 9.17 3.28
N LEU A 30 10.51 8.54 2.20
CA LEU A 30 11.26 8.50 0.96
C LEU A 30 10.47 9.06 -0.20
N ALA A 31 11.16 9.70 -1.13
CA ALA A 31 10.65 9.97 -2.47
C ALA A 31 11.46 9.12 -3.46
N LEU A 32 10.78 8.31 -4.25
CA LEU A 32 11.40 7.49 -5.27
C LEU A 32 10.95 7.96 -6.64
N THR A 33 11.91 8.34 -7.49
CA THR A 33 11.64 8.72 -8.86
C THR A 33 12.12 7.61 -9.79
N ALA A 34 11.24 7.18 -10.69
CA ALA A 34 11.58 6.16 -11.68
C ALA A 34 10.85 6.45 -12.98
N GLY A 35 11.49 6.10 -14.09
CA GLY A 35 10.88 6.24 -15.40
C GLY A 35 9.71 5.29 -15.60
N PRO A 36 8.88 5.51 -16.65
CA PRO A 36 7.79 4.61 -16.98
C PRO A 36 8.30 3.18 -17.20
N GLY A 37 7.60 2.19 -16.65
CA GLY A 37 7.95 0.78 -16.80
C GLY A 37 9.18 0.34 -16.02
N ALA A 38 9.67 1.15 -15.08
CA ALA A 38 10.92 0.88 -14.35
C ALA A 38 10.74 0.04 -13.08
N GLY A 39 9.67 -0.73 -12.97
CA GLY A 39 9.49 -1.66 -11.87
C GLY A 39 9.05 -1.03 -10.55
N LYS A 40 8.44 0.14 -10.57
CA LYS A 40 7.94 0.81 -9.35
C LYS A 40 6.97 -0.06 -8.56
N THR A 41 6.06 -0.74 -9.25
CA THR A 41 5.08 -1.61 -8.61
C THR A 41 5.77 -2.76 -7.89
N GLU A 42 6.78 -3.36 -8.53
CA GLU A 42 7.55 -4.44 -7.90
C GLU A 42 8.31 -3.95 -6.68
N MET A 43 8.94 -2.79 -6.76
CA MET A 43 9.64 -2.21 -5.61
C MET A 43 8.69 -1.96 -4.44
N LEU A 44 7.49 -1.42 -4.71
CA LEU A 44 6.50 -1.20 -3.66
C LEU A 44 6.03 -2.51 -3.05
N ALA A 45 5.84 -3.54 -3.86
CA ALA A 45 5.46 -4.87 -3.36
C ALA A 45 6.56 -5.48 -2.50
N GLN A 46 7.83 -5.34 -2.91
CA GLN A 46 8.96 -5.81 -2.12
C GLN A 46 9.11 -5.02 -0.81
N ARG A 47 8.84 -3.73 -0.84
CA ARG A 47 8.81 -2.92 0.39
C ARG A 47 7.72 -3.40 1.34
N ALA A 48 6.53 -3.68 0.85
CA ALA A 48 5.46 -4.24 1.67
C ALA A 48 5.86 -5.60 2.25
N ASP A 49 6.47 -6.45 1.44
CA ASP A 49 6.98 -7.74 1.89
C ASP A 49 8.01 -7.54 3.03
N PHE A 50 8.95 -6.63 2.85
CA PHE A 50 9.94 -6.31 3.89
C PHE A 50 9.26 -5.87 5.19
N LEU A 51 8.36 -4.88 5.10
CA LEU A 51 7.70 -4.32 6.28
C LEU A 51 6.87 -5.36 7.04
N LEU A 52 6.20 -6.25 6.31
CA LEU A 52 5.33 -7.25 6.91
C LEU A 52 6.11 -8.47 7.41
N ARG A 53 7.02 -9.01 6.61
CA ARG A 53 7.74 -10.24 6.96
C ARG A 53 8.79 -10.04 8.05
N THR A 54 9.39 -8.85 8.14
CA THR A 54 10.35 -8.54 9.20
C THR A 54 9.67 -8.07 10.48
N GLY A 55 8.36 -7.81 10.44
CA GLY A 55 7.65 -7.26 11.60
C GLY A 55 7.96 -5.80 11.86
N THR A 56 8.57 -5.09 10.91
CA THR A 56 8.73 -3.63 11.01
C THR A 56 7.35 -2.97 11.08
N CYS A 57 6.40 -3.45 10.27
CA CYS A 57 4.99 -3.12 10.42
C CYS A 57 4.34 -4.23 11.26
N ARG A 58 4.31 -4.04 12.57
CA ARG A 58 3.80 -5.06 13.50
C ARG A 58 2.27 -5.12 13.52
N TYR A 59 1.74 -6.34 13.65
CA TYR A 59 0.33 -6.52 13.93
C TYR A 59 -0.07 -5.73 15.20
N PRO A 60 -1.17 -5.03 15.26
CA PRO A 60 -2.26 -4.97 14.26
C PRO A 60 -2.13 -3.84 13.24
N LYS A 61 -0.99 -3.21 13.12
CA LYS A 61 -0.79 -2.12 12.17
C LYS A 61 -0.93 -2.58 10.72
N ARG A 62 -1.33 -1.68 9.87
CA ARG A 62 -1.60 -1.95 8.46
C ARG A 62 -0.79 -1.02 7.57
N ILE A 63 -0.60 -1.42 6.33
CA ILE A 63 0.04 -0.59 5.31
C ILE A 63 -1.06 -0.04 4.40
N LEU A 64 -1.03 1.26 4.15
CA LEU A 64 -1.95 1.92 3.22
C LEU A 64 -1.19 2.35 1.98
N ALA A 65 -1.67 1.95 0.82
CA ALA A 65 -1.19 2.40 -0.48
C ALA A 65 -2.30 3.12 -1.21
N ILE A 66 -1.99 4.27 -1.79
CA ILE A 66 -2.96 5.08 -2.51
C ILE A 66 -2.45 5.29 -3.93
N SER A 67 -3.33 5.09 -4.91
CA SER A 67 -3.03 5.21 -6.33
C SER A 67 -4.08 6.06 -7.03
N PHE A 68 -3.75 6.59 -8.22
CA PHE A 68 -4.73 7.35 -9.00
C PHE A 68 -5.73 6.45 -9.73
N LYS A 69 -5.28 5.29 -10.23
CA LYS A 69 -6.09 4.43 -11.09
C LYS A 69 -6.50 3.14 -10.38
N VAL A 70 -7.70 2.67 -10.67
CA VAL A 70 -8.22 1.40 -10.16
C VAL A 70 -7.30 0.24 -10.54
N ASP A 71 -6.85 0.18 -11.80
CA ASP A 71 -5.96 -0.89 -12.27
C ASP A 71 -4.65 -0.92 -11.49
N ALA A 72 -4.04 0.24 -11.25
CA ALA A 72 -2.80 0.31 -10.47
C ALA A 72 -3.01 -0.17 -9.05
N SER A 73 -4.11 0.21 -8.43
CA SER A 73 -4.47 -0.22 -7.08
C SER A 73 -4.66 -1.74 -7.00
N SER A 74 -5.39 -2.32 -7.96
CA SER A 74 -5.64 -3.76 -8.01
C SER A 74 -4.37 -4.55 -8.29
N ASN A 75 -3.55 -4.08 -9.24
CA ASN A 75 -2.29 -4.72 -9.59
C ASN A 75 -1.32 -4.76 -8.41
N LEU A 76 -1.23 -3.67 -7.67
CA LEU A 76 -0.37 -3.60 -6.50
C LEU A 76 -0.85 -4.57 -5.41
N LYS A 77 -2.14 -4.62 -5.14
CA LYS A 77 -2.73 -5.56 -4.17
C LYS A 77 -2.41 -7.00 -4.53
N GLU A 78 -2.62 -7.37 -5.80
CA GLU A 78 -2.33 -8.72 -6.28
C GLU A 78 -0.86 -9.06 -6.17
N ARG A 79 0.00 -8.11 -6.50
CA ARG A 79 1.45 -8.34 -6.44
C ARG A 79 1.93 -8.52 -5.00
N VAL A 80 1.45 -7.71 -4.07
CA VAL A 80 1.77 -7.87 -2.65
C VAL A 80 1.33 -9.24 -2.15
N LYS A 81 0.11 -9.65 -2.49
CA LYS A 81 -0.39 -10.97 -2.12
C LYS A 81 0.48 -12.09 -2.66
N ARG A 82 0.97 -11.95 -3.90
CA ARG A 82 1.84 -12.93 -4.53
C ARG A 82 3.20 -13.01 -3.83
N ARG A 83 3.73 -11.88 -3.36
CA ARG A 83 5.05 -11.83 -2.71
C ARG A 83 5.04 -12.32 -1.28
N CYS A 84 4.08 -11.89 -0.47
CA CYS A 84 4.09 -12.19 0.96
C CYS A 84 2.99 -13.18 1.42
N GLY A 85 2.11 -13.59 0.51
CA GLY A 85 1.02 -14.51 0.83
C GLY A 85 -0.24 -13.81 1.34
N SER A 86 -1.36 -14.54 1.32
CA SER A 86 -2.68 -13.99 1.64
C SER A 86 -2.80 -13.49 3.07
N GLU A 87 -2.19 -14.19 4.02
CA GLU A 87 -2.28 -13.84 5.44
C GLU A 87 -1.65 -12.47 5.72
N LEU A 88 -0.41 -12.25 5.32
CA LEU A 88 0.25 -10.96 5.51
C LEU A 88 -0.36 -9.87 4.64
N ALA A 89 -0.74 -10.19 3.41
CA ALA A 89 -1.37 -9.25 2.51
C ALA A 89 -2.74 -8.75 3.01
N SER A 90 -3.37 -9.46 3.94
CA SER A 90 -4.61 -8.99 4.56
C SER A 90 -4.43 -7.67 5.32
N ARG A 91 -3.20 -7.34 5.71
CA ARG A 91 -2.87 -6.06 6.36
C ARG A 91 -2.36 -5.00 5.38
N PHE A 92 -2.45 -5.25 4.09
CA PHE A 92 -2.09 -4.31 3.03
C PHE A 92 -3.36 -3.79 2.36
N ASP A 93 -3.62 -2.50 2.50
CA ASP A 93 -4.80 -1.85 1.95
C ASP A 93 -4.39 -0.99 0.76
N SER A 94 -4.90 -1.33 -0.43
CA SER A 94 -4.60 -0.62 -1.67
C SER A 94 -5.87 0.02 -2.20
N TYR A 95 -5.90 1.34 -2.29
CA TYR A 95 -7.07 2.11 -2.72
C TYR A 95 -6.69 3.17 -3.75
N THR A 96 -7.68 3.58 -4.55
CA THR A 96 -7.58 4.87 -5.23
C THR A 96 -7.83 6.00 -4.24
N PHE A 97 -7.49 7.23 -4.62
CA PHE A 97 -7.80 8.41 -3.78
C PHE A 97 -9.30 8.49 -3.48
N HIS A 98 -10.13 8.31 -4.49
CA HIS A 98 -11.59 8.40 -4.30
C HIS A 98 -12.11 7.28 -3.40
N ALA A 99 -11.63 6.07 -3.58
CA ALA A 99 -12.06 4.93 -2.75
C ALA A 99 -11.64 5.14 -1.28
N PHE A 100 -10.44 5.66 -1.05
CA PHE A 100 -9.97 5.94 0.30
C PHE A 100 -10.76 7.08 0.94
N ALA A 101 -10.99 8.17 0.20
CA ALA A 101 -11.79 9.30 0.68
C ALA A 101 -13.21 8.85 1.04
N LYS A 102 -13.83 8.04 0.18
CA LYS A 102 -15.16 7.51 0.46
C LYS A 102 -15.18 6.66 1.73
N ARG A 103 -14.16 5.86 1.92
CA ARG A 103 -14.04 5.02 3.10
C ARG A 103 -13.96 5.84 4.39
N ILE A 104 -13.23 6.95 4.37
CA ILE A 104 -13.16 7.87 5.51
C ILE A 104 -14.53 8.51 5.75
N ILE A 105 -15.17 9.01 4.71
CA ILE A 105 -16.48 9.65 4.80
C ILE A 105 -17.53 8.67 5.34
N ASP A 106 -17.55 7.44 4.84
CA ASP A 106 -18.50 6.42 5.30
C ASP A 106 -18.33 6.13 6.79
N ARG A 107 -17.08 6.11 7.26
CA ARG A 107 -16.80 5.85 8.67
C ARG A 107 -17.25 6.99 9.57
N PHE A 108 -17.12 8.23 9.13
CA PHE A 108 -17.45 9.41 9.92
C PHE A 108 -18.78 10.06 9.52
N ARG A 109 -19.53 9.46 8.60
CA ARG A 109 -20.80 10.01 8.14
C ARG A 109 -21.78 10.35 9.27
N PRO A 110 -21.91 9.55 10.33
CA PRO A 110 -22.83 9.86 11.42
C PRO A 110 -22.54 11.18 12.15
N VAL A 111 -21.30 11.69 12.08
CA VAL A 111 -20.93 12.97 12.71
C VAL A 111 -21.03 14.15 11.75
N LEU A 112 -21.33 13.92 10.47
CA LEU A 112 -21.53 14.98 9.49
C LEU A 112 -22.94 15.55 9.62
N THR A 113 -23.05 16.86 9.81
CA THR A 113 -24.33 17.54 10.03
C THR A 113 -24.46 18.78 9.15
N GLY A 114 -25.70 19.30 9.01
CA GLY A 114 -25.94 20.52 8.25
C GLY A 114 -25.60 20.36 6.78
N GLU A 115 -24.86 21.31 6.24
CA GLU A 115 -24.47 21.32 4.83
C GLU A 115 -23.50 20.18 4.47
N TYR A 116 -22.86 19.57 5.45
CA TYR A 116 -21.95 18.46 5.23
C TYR A 116 -22.61 17.09 5.37
N ALA A 117 -23.91 17.03 5.70
CA ALA A 117 -24.61 15.77 5.85
C ALA A 117 -24.73 15.04 4.51
N LEU A 118 -24.54 13.72 4.52
CA LEU A 118 -24.62 12.87 3.33
C LEU A 118 -25.65 11.77 3.53
N ASP A 119 -26.43 11.52 2.48
CA ASP A 119 -27.40 10.44 2.48
C ASP A 119 -26.74 9.08 2.24
N VAL A 120 -27.41 8.01 2.61
CA VAL A 120 -27.00 6.65 2.27
C VAL A 120 -27.00 6.52 0.75
N GLY A 121 -25.90 5.97 0.20
CA GLY A 121 -25.78 5.80 -1.24
C GLY A 121 -25.24 7.00 -1.98
N TYR A 122 -24.71 8.02 -1.29
CA TYR A 122 -24.03 9.12 -1.94
C TYR A 122 -22.88 8.62 -2.84
N LYS A 123 -22.49 9.40 -3.84
CA LYS A 123 -21.41 9.06 -4.75
C LYS A 123 -20.39 10.19 -4.81
N ILE A 124 -19.13 9.82 -5.01
CA ILE A 124 -18.07 10.79 -5.27
C ILE A 124 -18.10 11.15 -6.75
N ALA A 125 -18.23 12.45 -7.05
CA ALA A 125 -18.22 12.91 -8.43
C ALA A 125 -16.79 12.93 -8.98
N ASP A 126 -16.61 12.42 -10.19
CA ASP A 126 -15.39 12.59 -10.94
C ASP A 126 -15.38 13.95 -11.62
N ARG A 127 -14.24 14.55 -11.67
CA ARG A 127 -14.06 15.82 -12.38
C ARG A 127 -13.63 15.57 -13.81
#